data_20cb7d0282c4ff808c584f3c357ded33
#
_entry.id   20cb7d0282c4ff808c584f3c357ded33
#
_cell.length_a   1.000
_cell.length_b   1.000
_cell.length_c   1.000
_cell.angle_alpha   90.00
_cell.angle_beta   90.00
_cell.angle_gamma   90.00
#
_symmetry.space_group_name_H-M   'P 1'
#
loop_
_entity.id
_entity.type
_entity.pdbx_description
1 polymer ?
#
loop_
_entity_poly.entity_id
_entity_poly.type
_entity_poly.pdbx_seq_one_letter_code
_entity_poly.pdbx_strand_id
1 'polypeptide(L)'
;KPEPSARTPQPTPTESKAPEKKEDPWKAIRGMGRANEIIADLEAGGVMSFSELSGFFFNTPHSDDHTTERTDLKKKFTAIDTLIAKMKHRDELEPVYKEYQGKSGWSQSRFKKKNAATIEDYEQTVKYIKEHIKKYAVDGKPPTMLDLLEKSNKLKSKWNRLNVEHTAFLTKRETAKKYTRQVRQYINEQQMKREREKSRQRTQAKHRNKNTLE
;
A
#
# COMPACT_ATOMS: atom_id res chain seq x y z
N LYS A 1 -56.02 20.45 -52.01
CA LYS A 1 -55.98 20.80 -50.58
C LYS A 1 -54.59 20.33 -50.05
N PRO A 2 -53.77 21.19 -49.59
CA PRO A 2 -52.49 20.81 -48.98
C PRO A 2 -52.66 20.45 -47.48
N GLU A 3 -51.97 19.39 -47.03
CA GLU A 3 -51.91 18.93 -45.67
C GLU A 3 -51.10 19.89 -44.82
N PRO A 4 -51.41 20.01 -43.51
CA PRO A 4 -50.67 20.89 -42.62
C PRO A 4 -49.33 20.23 -42.15
N SER A 5 -48.25 20.96 -42.35
CA SER A 5 -46.89 20.67 -41.93
C SER A 5 -46.78 20.49 -40.42
N ALA A 6 -46.23 19.35 -39.99
CA ALA A 6 -45.95 19.01 -38.60
C ALA A 6 -44.87 19.94 -38.04
N ARG A 7 -45.17 20.66 -36.96
CA ARG A 7 -44.24 21.45 -36.19
C ARG A 7 -43.27 20.56 -35.42
N THR A 8 -41.99 20.68 -35.74
CA THR A 8 -40.88 20.11 -34.96
C THR A 8 -40.84 20.74 -33.58
N PRO A 9 -40.74 19.98 -32.47
CA PRO A 9 -40.57 20.55 -31.14
C PRO A 9 -39.19 21.18 -30.99
N GLN A 10 -39.15 22.44 -30.57
CA GLN A 10 -37.92 23.13 -30.19
C GLN A 10 -37.32 22.45 -28.95
N PRO A 11 -35.98 22.28 -28.91
CA PRO A 11 -35.31 21.79 -27.70
C PRO A 11 -35.43 22.82 -26.59
N THR A 12 -35.95 22.43 -25.45
CA THR A 12 -35.95 23.17 -24.18
C THR A 12 -34.54 23.53 -23.80
N PRO A 13 -34.24 24.76 -23.28
CA PRO A 13 -32.92 25.12 -22.78
C PRO A 13 -32.59 24.23 -21.61
N THR A 14 -31.52 23.45 -21.71
CA THR A 14 -30.94 22.71 -20.61
C THR A 14 -30.44 23.72 -19.59
N GLU A 15 -31.07 23.78 -18.43
CA GLU A 15 -30.56 24.53 -17.27
C GLU A 15 -29.12 24.10 -17.02
N SER A 16 -28.19 24.99 -17.28
CA SER A 16 -26.80 24.82 -16.89
C SER A 16 -26.73 24.84 -15.34
N LYS A 17 -26.57 23.66 -14.74
CA LYS A 17 -26.22 23.58 -13.31
C LYS A 17 -25.03 24.46 -13.03
N ALA A 18 -25.25 25.46 -12.19
CA ALA A 18 -24.15 26.31 -11.67
C ALA A 18 -23.04 25.39 -11.13
N PRO A 19 -21.75 25.74 -11.34
CA PRO A 19 -20.65 24.94 -10.86
C PRO A 19 -20.75 24.82 -9.32
N GLU A 20 -20.88 23.58 -8.83
CA GLU A 20 -20.81 23.29 -7.41
C GLU A 20 -19.53 23.93 -6.86
N LYS A 21 -19.67 24.89 -5.93
CA LYS A 21 -18.53 25.47 -5.22
C LYS A 21 -17.83 24.35 -4.49
N LYS A 22 -16.68 23.93 -4.98
CA LYS A 22 -15.83 22.97 -4.29
C LYS A 22 -15.53 23.51 -2.89
N GLU A 23 -15.94 22.79 -1.86
CA GLU A 23 -15.64 23.17 -0.47
C GLU A 23 -14.12 23.25 -0.29
N ASP A 24 -13.67 24.29 0.43
CA ASP A 24 -12.25 24.44 0.77
C ASP A 24 -11.81 23.23 1.64
N PRO A 25 -10.88 22.39 1.16
CA PRO A 25 -10.43 21.20 1.87
C PRO A 25 -9.74 21.52 3.20
N TRP A 26 -9.35 22.77 3.41
CA TRP A 26 -8.64 23.24 4.61
C TRP A 26 -9.47 24.17 5.50
N LYS A 27 -10.77 24.32 5.24
CA LYS A 27 -11.68 25.21 5.96
C LYS A 27 -11.57 25.10 7.50
N ALA A 28 -11.32 23.90 8.01
CA ALA A 28 -11.24 23.65 9.46
C ALA A 28 -10.07 24.37 10.15
N ILE A 29 -8.98 24.65 9.43
CA ILE A 29 -7.75 25.22 9.99
C ILE A 29 -7.36 26.58 9.39
N ARG A 30 -8.12 27.11 8.43
CA ARG A 30 -7.84 28.41 7.79
C ARG A 30 -7.67 29.56 8.77
N GLY A 31 -8.39 29.55 9.89
CA GLY A 31 -8.30 30.57 10.94
C GLY A 31 -7.15 30.42 11.93
N MET A 32 -6.31 29.40 11.75
CA MET A 32 -5.15 29.17 12.62
C MET A 32 -4.01 30.14 12.28
N GLY A 33 -3.26 30.59 13.29
CA GLY A 33 -2.03 31.34 13.05
C GLY A 33 -1.07 30.53 12.16
N ARG A 34 -0.49 31.17 11.14
CA ARG A 34 0.39 30.52 10.14
C ARG A 34 -0.29 29.41 9.32
N ALA A 35 -1.63 29.44 9.20
CA ALA A 35 -2.38 28.40 8.48
C ALA A 35 -1.86 28.17 7.05
N ASN A 36 -1.59 29.24 6.31
CA ASN A 36 -1.15 29.13 4.92
C ASN A 36 0.23 28.44 4.80
N GLU A 37 1.16 28.70 5.71
CA GLU A 37 2.48 28.06 5.72
C GLU A 37 2.34 26.56 6.06
N ILE A 38 1.50 26.24 7.04
CA ILE A 38 1.25 24.86 7.46
C ILE A 38 0.55 24.08 6.35
N ILE A 39 -0.43 24.68 5.68
CA ILE A 39 -1.14 24.08 4.55
C ILE A 39 -0.15 23.82 3.40
N ALA A 40 0.69 24.81 3.04
CA ALA A 40 1.68 24.66 2.00
C ALA A 40 2.67 23.50 2.29
N ASP A 41 3.16 23.40 3.53
CA ASP A 41 4.03 22.30 3.95
C ASP A 41 3.30 20.93 3.90
N LEU A 42 2.04 20.87 4.31
CA LEU A 42 1.23 19.65 4.27
C LEU A 42 1.00 19.20 2.83
N GLU A 43 0.63 20.13 1.94
CA GLU A 43 0.43 19.85 0.51
C GLU A 43 1.74 19.42 -0.17
N ALA A 44 2.86 20.06 0.13
CA ALA A 44 4.18 19.64 -0.35
C ALA A 44 4.56 18.23 0.13
N GLY A 45 4.13 17.84 1.33
CA GLY A 45 4.27 16.49 1.86
C GLY A 45 3.22 15.50 1.35
N GLY A 46 2.30 15.94 0.47
CA GLY A 46 1.27 15.11 -0.15
C GLY A 46 -0.01 14.94 0.66
N VAL A 47 -0.19 15.69 1.75
CA VAL A 47 -1.45 15.74 2.53
C VAL A 47 -2.33 16.83 1.94
N MET A 48 -3.43 16.47 1.30
CA MET A 48 -4.20 17.39 0.44
C MET A 48 -5.47 17.93 1.10
N SER A 49 -5.83 17.50 2.31
CA SER A 49 -7.03 17.96 3.00
C SER A 49 -6.94 17.80 4.51
N PHE A 50 -7.78 18.55 5.23
CA PHE A 50 -7.96 18.37 6.67
C PHE A 50 -8.52 16.99 7.02
N SER A 51 -9.36 16.40 6.19
CA SER A 51 -9.88 15.05 6.37
C SER A 51 -8.74 14.01 6.36
N GLU A 52 -7.84 14.12 5.40
CA GLU A 52 -6.66 13.24 5.30
C GLU A 52 -5.72 13.45 6.50
N LEU A 53 -5.45 14.71 6.87
CA LEU A 53 -4.66 15.06 8.05
C LEU A 53 -5.26 14.46 9.33
N SER A 54 -6.57 14.58 9.50
CA SER A 54 -7.27 14.06 10.70
C SER A 54 -7.21 12.53 10.79
N GLY A 55 -7.19 11.83 9.67
CA GLY A 55 -6.99 10.38 9.61
C GLY A 55 -5.69 9.94 10.29
N PHE A 56 -4.62 10.70 10.11
CA PHE A 56 -3.34 10.43 10.81
C PHE A 56 -3.42 10.69 12.33
N PHE A 57 -4.34 11.56 12.78
CA PHE A 57 -4.52 11.82 14.22
C PHE A 57 -5.17 10.66 14.96
N PHE A 58 -6.07 9.95 14.32
CA PHE A 58 -6.89 8.89 14.94
C PHE A 58 -6.37 7.49 14.66
N ASN A 59 -5.15 7.36 14.08
CA ASN A 59 -4.57 6.07 13.68
C ASN A 59 -5.53 5.23 12.84
N THR A 60 -6.32 5.87 12.00
CA THR A 60 -7.22 5.18 11.08
C THR A 60 -6.39 4.32 10.13
N PRO A 61 -6.78 3.08 9.84
CA PRO A 61 -6.13 2.29 8.80
C PRO A 61 -6.12 3.05 7.48
N HIS A 62 -4.94 3.25 6.91
CA HIS A 62 -4.79 3.89 5.61
C HIS A 62 -4.68 2.82 4.54
N SER A 63 -5.42 2.97 3.44
CA SER A 63 -5.34 2.08 2.28
C SER A 63 -3.93 2.03 1.67
N ASP A 64 -3.18 3.12 1.82
CA ASP A 64 -1.83 3.29 1.29
C ASP A 64 -0.73 2.70 2.19
N ASP A 65 -1.10 2.17 3.37
CA ASP A 65 -0.18 1.42 4.24
C ASP A 65 -0.06 -0.03 3.78
N HIS A 66 0.84 -0.28 2.85
CA HIS A 66 1.08 -1.59 2.26
C HIS A 66 2.09 -2.46 3.04
N THR A 67 2.35 -2.17 4.32
CA THR A 67 3.41 -2.84 5.11
C THR A 67 3.29 -4.37 5.09
N THR A 68 2.10 -4.89 5.37
CA THR A 68 1.85 -6.35 5.42
C THR A 68 1.99 -6.97 4.04
N GLU A 69 1.33 -6.41 3.02
CA GLU A 69 1.34 -6.93 1.66
C GLU A 69 2.77 -6.93 1.08
N ARG A 70 3.53 -5.87 1.30
CA ARG A 70 4.94 -5.77 0.88
C ARG A 70 5.81 -6.83 1.55
N THR A 71 5.61 -7.06 2.84
CA THR A 71 6.35 -8.08 3.59
C THR A 71 6.07 -9.47 3.04
N ASP A 72 4.82 -9.78 2.75
CA ASP A 72 4.41 -11.07 2.20
C ASP A 72 4.92 -11.28 0.77
N LEU A 73 4.85 -10.25 -0.07
CA LEU A 73 5.43 -10.30 -1.43
C LEU A 73 6.93 -10.54 -1.37
N LYS A 74 7.65 -9.84 -0.47
CA LYS A 74 9.09 -10.01 -0.27
C LYS A 74 9.42 -11.46 0.12
N LYS A 75 8.72 -12.04 1.08
CA LYS A 75 8.90 -13.44 1.48
C LYS A 75 8.67 -14.39 0.29
N LYS A 76 7.61 -14.16 -0.50
CA LYS A 76 7.26 -15.01 -1.65
C LYS A 76 8.35 -14.99 -2.73
N PHE A 77 8.78 -13.82 -3.21
CA PHE A 77 9.81 -13.79 -4.26
C PHE A 77 11.19 -14.23 -3.75
N THR A 78 11.56 -13.92 -2.50
CA THR A 78 12.81 -14.41 -1.91
C THR A 78 12.85 -15.94 -1.85
N ALA A 79 11.73 -16.59 -1.50
CA ALA A 79 11.64 -18.05 -1.51
C ALA A 79 11.83 -18.65 -2.92
N ILE A 80 11.26 -18.01 -3.94
CA ILE A 80 11.44 -18.40 -5.35
C ILE A 80 12.89 -18.18 -5.80
N ASP A 81 13.48 -17.04 -5.48
CA ASP A 81 14.89 -16.73 -5.84
C ASP A 81 15.85 -17.74 -5.19
N THR A 82 15.59 -18.13 -3.94
CA THR A 82 16.35 -19.19 -3.25
C THR A 82 16.23 -20.52 -3.98
N LEU A 83 15.03 -20.90 -4.42
CA LEU A 83 14.82 -22.14 -5.18
C LEU A 83 15.56 -22.10 -6.52
N ILE A 84 15.51 -20.96 -7.24
CA ILE A 84 16.25 -20.77 -8.51
C ILE A 84 17.76 -20.90 -8.27
N ALA A 85 18.27 -20.27 -7.20
CA ALA A 85 19.69 -20.35 -6.84
C ALA A 85 20.10 -21.83 -6.56
N LYS A 86 19.28 -22.57 -5.83
CA LYS A 86 19.52 -24.00 -5.58
C LYS A 86 19.44 -24.84 -6.86
N MET A 87 18.54 -24.53 -7.79
CA MET A 87 18.50 -25.23 -9.08
C MET A 87 19.78 -25.00 -9.89
N LYS A 88 20.28 -23.76 -9.96
CA LYS A 88 21.55 -23.43 -10.61
C LYS A 88 22.72 -24.16 -9.94
N HIS A 89 22.76 -24.12 -8.61
CA HIS A 89 23.82 -24.80 -7.86
C HIS A 89 23.82 -26.32 -8.08
N ARG A 90 22.63 -26.95 -8.16
CA ARG A 90 22.52 -28.36 -8.56
C ARG A 90 23.16 -28.61 -9.92
N ASP A 91 22.87 -27.76 -10.90
CA ASP A 91 23.37 -27.93 -12.27
C ASP A 91 24.91 -27.78 -12.32
N GLU A 92 25.49 -26.93 -11.47
CA GLU A 92 26.95 -26.78 -11.30
C GLU A 92 27.60 -28.03 -10.70
N LEU A 93 26.93 -28.70 -9.77
CA LEU A 93 27.43 -29.90 -9.08
C LEU A 93 27.14 -31.21 -9.86
N GLU A 94 26.17 -31.18 -10.77
CA GLU A 94 25.69 -32.34 -11.52
C GLU A 94 26.79 -33.13 -12.27
N PRO A 95 27.79 -32.51 -12.92
CA PRO A 95 28.86 -33.23 -13.60
C PRO A 95 29.65 -34.14 -12.65
N VAL A 96 29.99 -33.63 -11.46
CA VAL A 96 30.72 -34.43 -10.45
C VAL A 96 29.88 -35.60 -9.95
N TYR A 97 28.57 -35.34 -9.73
CA TYR A 97 27.66 -36.40 -9.28
C TYR A 97 27.41 -37.46 -10.35
N LYS A 98 27.28 -37.12 -11.62
CA LYS A 98 27.18 -38.05 -12.74
C LYS A 98 28.45 -38.90 -12.87
N GLU A 99 29.64 -38.31 -12.72
CA GLU A 99 30.89 -39.04 -12.71
C GLU A 99 30.94 -40.05 -11.53
N TYR A 100 30.49 -39.65 -10.35
CA TYR A 100 30.36 -40.55 -9.19
C TYR A 100 29.43 -41.71 -9.48
N GLN A 101 28.25 -41.48 -10.08
CA GLN A 101 27.29 -42.53 -10.40
C GLN A 101 27.79 -43.49 -11.50
N GLY A 102 28.58 -43.00 -12.43
CA GLY A 102 29.19 -43.80 -13.50
C GLY A 102 30.31 -44.73 -13.03
N LYS A 103 30.75 -44.62 -11.78
CA LYS A 103 31.79 -45.47 -11.18
C LYS A 103 31.16 -46.59 -10.36
N SER A 104 31.91 -47.68 -10.19
CA SER A 104 31.47 -48.81 -9.38
C SER A 104 32.59 -49.35 -8.50
N GLY A 105 32.21 -50.04 -7.42
CA GLY A 105 33.11 -50.73 -6.52
C GLY A 105 34.17 -49.85 -5.88
N TRP A 106 35.42 -50.27 -5.93
CA TRP A 106 36.51 -49.54 -5.28
C TRP A 106 36.77 -48.17 -5.89
N SER A 107 36.62 -48.00 -7.20
CA SER A 107 36.79 -46.72 -7.88
C SER A 107 35.75 -45.69 -7.42
N GLN A 108 34.51 -46.10 -7.24
CA GLN A 108 33.44 -45.26 -6.70
C GLN A 108 33.72 -44.84 -5.26
N SER A 109 34.17 -45.77 -4.42
CA SER A 109 34.50 -45.48 -3.01
C SER A 109 35.64 -44.48 -2.89
N ARG A 110 36.68 -44.62 -3.73
CA ARG A 110 37.81 -43.68 -3.78
C ARG A 110 37.38 -42.29 -4.28
N PHE A 111 36.56 -42.25 -5.34
CA PHE A 111 36.03 -40.98 -5.87
C PHE A 111 35.14 -40.27 -4.84
N LYS A 112 34.27 -41.03 -4.14
CA LYS A 112 33.42 -40.52 -3.08
C LYS A 112 34.25 -39.89 -1.94
N LYS A 113 35.31 -40.54 -1.50
CA LYS A 113 36.21 -40.00 -0.47
C LYS A 113 36.84 -38.68 -0.89
N LYS A 114 37.24 -38.52 -2.18
CA LYS A 114 37.85 -37.33 -2.73
C LYS A 114 36.87 -36.16 -2.88
N ASN A 115 35.61 -36.46 -3.22
CA ASN A 115 34.60 -35.46 -3.56
C ASN A 115 33.40 -35.50 -2.58
N ALA A 116 33.63 -35.94 -1.34
CA ALA A 116 32.55 -36.19 -0.36
C ALA A 116 31.67 -34.96 -0.14
N ALA A 117 32.26 -33.79 0.08
CA ALA A 117 31.53 -32.54 0.31
C ALA A 117 30.67 -32.15 -0.90
N THR A 118 31.19 -32.29 -2.11
CA THR A 118 30.45 -31.95 -3.35
C THR A 118 29.28 -32.92 -3.58
N ILE A 119 29.46 -34.19 -3.30
CA ILE A 119 28.41 -35.21 -3.46
C ILE A 119 27.31 -34.95 -2.43
N GLU A 120 27.67 -34.72 -1.18
CA GLU A 120 26.72 -34.40 -0.11
C GLU A 120 25.94 -33.15 -0.38
N ASP A 121 26.60 -32.06 -0.82
CA ASP A 121 25.96 -30.79 -1.17
C ASP A 121 24.97 -30.95 -2.35
N TYR A 122 25.32 -31.76 -3.36
CA TYR A 122 24.39 -32.12 -4.43
C TYR A 122 23.14 -32.83 -3.89
N GLU A 123 23.31 -33.84 -3.05
CA GLU A 123 22.19 -34.63 -2.48
C GLU A 123 21.29 -33.73 -1.61
N GLN A 124 21.86 -32.88 -0.77
CA GLN A 124 21.12 -31.90 0.05
C GLN A 124 20.38 -30.90 -0.82
N THR A 125 21.03 -30.39 -1.87
CA THR A 125 20.43 -29.45 -2.81
C THR A 125 19.27 -30.07 -3.57
N VAL A 126 19.40 -31.28 -4.06
CA VAL A 126 18.30 -32.03 -4.73
C VAL A 126 17.14 -32.28 -3.78
N LYS A 127 17.42 -32.63 -2.54
CA LYS A 127 16.39 -32.81 -1.49
C LYS A 127 15.62 -31.53 -1.27
N TYR A 128 16.33 -30.39 -1.07
CA TYR A 128 15.72 -29.07 -0.91
C TYR A 128 14.81 -28.72 -2.10
N ILE A 129 15.29 -28.90 -3.32
CA ILE A 129 14.51 -28.62 -4.52
C ILE A 129 13.24 -29.46 -4.57
N LYS A 130 13.32 -30.79 -4.33
CA LYS A 130 12.17 -31.70 -4.34
C LYS A 130 11.09 -31.30 -3.31
N GLU A 131 11.50 -30.83 -2.14
CA GLU A 131 10.59 -30.39 -1.07
C GLU A 131 9.87 -29.08 -1.42
N HIS A 132 10.57 -28.15 -2.06
CA HIS A 132 10.07 -26.80 -2.27
C HIS A 132 9.40 -26.58 -3.63
N ILE A 133 9.83 -27.30 -4.68
CA ILE A 133 9.33 -27.11 -6.05
C ILE A 133 7.84 -27.46 -6.17
N LYS A 134 7.36 -28.41 -5.37
CA LYS A 134 5.95 -28.84 -5.35
C LYS A 134 4.97 -27.70 -5.06
N LYS A 135 5.40 -26.69 -4.29
CA LYS A 135 4.58 -25.49 -3.96
C LYS A 135 4.27 -24.63 -5.18
N TYR A 136 5.01 -24.81 -6.25
CA TYR A 136 4.91 -24.01 -7.47
C TYR A 136 4.43 -24.82 -8.68
N ALA A 137 4.09 -26.10 -8.49
CA ALA A 137 3.57 -26.97 -9.54
C ALA A 137 2.25 -26.41 -10.10
N VAL A 138 2.11 -26.47 -11.42
CA VAL A 138 0.89 -26.13 -12.14
C VAL A 138 0.40 -27.40 -12.83
N ASP A 139 -0.86 -27.75 -12.63
CA ASP A 139 -1.47 -28.98 -13.17
C ASP A 139 -0.66 -30.26 -12.88
N GLY A 140 -0.08 -30.31 -11.67
CA GLY A 140 0.75 -31.46 -11.23
C GLY A 140 2.15 -31.51 -11.84
N LYS A 141 2.51 -30.58 -12.75
CA LYS A 141 3.84 -30.52 -13.36
C LYS A 141 4.74 -29.56 -12.58
N PRO A 142 5.99 -29.95 -12.28
CA PRO A 142 6.94 -29.07 -11.64
C PRO A 142 7.28 -27.90 -12.59
N PRO A 143 7.43 -26.67 -12.07
CA PRO A 143 7.76 -25.52 -12.88
C PRO A 143 9.18 -25.62 -13.43
N THR A 144 9.40 -25.06 -14.60
CA THR A 144 10.75 -24.83 -15.13
C THR A 144 11.43 -23.68 -14.40
N MET A 145 12.75 -23.55 -14.55
CA MET A 145 13.50 -22.39 -14.04
C MET A 145 12.97 -21.08 -14.64
N LEU A 146 12.56 -21.09 -15.91
CA LEU A 146 12.02 -19.92 -16.61
C LEU A 146 10.67 -19.50 -15.99
N ASP A 147 9.77 -20.45 -15.69
CA ASP A 147 8.49 -20.17 -15.03
C ASP A 147 8.68 -19.53 -13.66
N LEU A 148 9.68 -20.01 -12.90
CA LEU A 148 10.03 -19.48 -11.60
C LEU A 148 10.59 -18.04 -11.71
N LEU A 149 11.46 -17.78 -12.68
CA LEU A 149 12.00 -16.45 -12.97
C LEU A 149 10.89 -15.47 -13.32
N GLU A 150 9.99 -15.85 -14.21
CA GLU A 150 8.83 -15.02 -14.58
C GLU A 150 7.95 -14.70 -13.37
N LYS A 151 7.64 -15.72 -12.57
CA LYS A 151 6.85 -15.56 -11.35
C LYS A 151 7.53 -14.64 -10.33
N SER A 152 8.84 -14.82 -10.11
CA SER A 152 9.62 -13.93 -9.24
C SER A 152 9.60 -12.49 -9.73
N ASN A 153 9.82 -12.26 -11.04
CA ASN A 153 9.81 -10.93 -11.63
C ASN A 153 8.45 -10.24 -11.52
N LYS A 154 7.34 -10.97 -11.72
CA LYS A 154 5.98 -10.44 -11.51
C LYS A 154 5.77 -9.99 -10.06
N LEU A 155 6.21 -10.79 -9.10
CA LEU A 155 6.10 -10.44 -7.68
C LEU A 155 6.98 -9.24 -7.29
N LYS A 156 8.21 -9.18 -7.81
CA LYS A 156 9.13 -8.05 -7.62
C LYS A 156 8.57 -6.75 -8.19
N SER A 157 7.99 -6.80 -9.40
CA SER A 157 7.36 -5.64 -10.02
C SER A 157 6.19 -5.13 -9.18
N LYS A 158 5.34 -6.02 -8.68
CA LYS A 158 4.25 -5.65 -7.76
C LYS A 158 4.80 -5.06 -6.47
N TRP A 159 5.83 -5.67 -5.88
CA TRP A 159 6.46 -5.18 -4.66
C TRP A 159 7.07 -3.78 -4.86
N ASN A 160 7.75 -3.54 -5.99
CA ASN A 160 8.31 -2.23 -6.32
C ASN A 160 7.24 -1.15 -6.38
N ARG A 161 6.09 -1.41 -7.03
CA ARG A 161 4.97 -0.47 -7.09
C ARG A 161 4.47 -0.14 -5.70
N LEU A 162 4.15 -1.14 -4.90
CA LEU A 162 3.68 -0.94 -3.53
C LEU A 162 4.74 -0.27 -2.64
N ASN A 163 6.02 -0.46 -2.94
CA ASN A 163 7.10 0.19 -2.21
C ASN A 163 7.13 1.69 -2.45
N VAL A 164 6.87 2.13 -3.68
CA VAL A 164 6.75 3.57 -4.02
C VAL A 164 5.55 4.19 -3.30
N GLU A 165 4.38 3.54 -3.39
CA GLU A 165 3.15 3.98 -2.73
C GLU A 165 3.34 4.08 -1.20
N HIS A 166 3.94 3.07 -0.59
CA HIS A 166 4.23 3.06 0.84
C HIS A 166 5.25 4.13 1.25
N THR A 167 6.27 4.41 0.43
CA THR A 167 7.24 5.47 0.71
C THR A 167 6.55 6.84 0.69
N ALA A 168 5.67 7.09 -0.28
CA ALA A 168 4.85 8.29 -0.32
C ALA A 168 3.94 8.40 0.92
N PHE A 169 3.32 7.30 1.34
CA PHE A 169 2.53 7.25 2.59
C PHE A 169 3.36 7.61 3.82
N LEU A 170 4.59 7.09 3.94
CA LEU A 170 5.47 7.44 5.06
C LEU A 170 5.83 8.94 5.07
N THR A 171 6.08 9.53 3.91
CA THR A 171 6.32 10.98 3.78
C THR A 171 5.12 11.78 4.26
N LYS A 172 3.92 11.45 3.78
CA LYS A 172 2.66 12.06 4.24
C LYS A 172 2.49 11.96 5.76
N ARG A 173 2.73 10.77 6.31
CA ARG A 173 2.61 10.49 7.74
C ARG A 173 3.59 11.34 8.57
N GLU A 174 4.83 11.44 8.17
CA GLU A 174 5.83 12.26 8.88
C GLU A 174 5.49 13.75 8.80
N THR A 175 5.05 14.25 7.63
CA THR A 175 4.59 15.63 7.48
C THR A 175 3.36 15.91 8.36
N ALA A 176 2.37 15.01 8.35
CA ALA A 176 1.21 15.13 9.22
C ALA A 176 1.59 15.18 10.71
N LYS A 177 2.50 14.32 11.17
CA LYS A 177 2.98 14.30 12.56
C LYS A 177 3.59 15.64 12.99
N LYS A 178 4.34 16.32 12.12
CA LYS A 178 4.97 17.62 12.39
C LYS A 178 3.95 18.64 12.91
N TYR A 179 2.74 18.62 12.37
CA TYR A 179 1.68 19.59 12.70
C TYR A 179 0.56 19.06 13.59
N THR A 180 0.52 17.76 13.87
CA THR A 180 -0.55 17.12 14.65
C THR A 180 -0.86 17.82 15.96
N ARG A 181 0.17 18.15 16.75
CA ARG A 181 -0.02 18.77 18.07
C ARG A 181 -0.65 20.16 17.94
N GLN A 182 -0.13 20.98 17.05
CA GLN A 182 -0.55 22.37 16.84
C GLN A 182 -1.98 22.43 16.30
N VAL A 183 -2.30 21.59 15.30
CA VAL A 183 -3.64 21.53 14.71
C VAL A 183 -4.67 21.00 15.73
N ARG A 184 -4.34 19.95 16.48
CA ARG A 184 -5.23 19.45 17.54
C ARG A 184 -5.53 20.52 18.60
N GLN A 185 -4.50 21.22 19.05
CA GLN A 185 -4.68 22.29 20.03
C GLN A 185 -5.63 23.36 19.49
N TYR A 186 -5.43 23.83 18.26
CA TYR A 186 -6.30 24.82 17.64
C TYR A 186 -7.77 24.32 17.53
N ILE A 187 -7.98 23.10 17.05
CA ILE A 187 -9.34 22.54 16.93
C ILE A 187 -10.03 22.46 18.30
N ASN A 188 -9.33 21.99 19.34
CA ASN A 188 -9.86 21.93 20.68
C ASN A 188 -10.24 23.33 21.21
N GLU A 189 -9.40 24.33 20.99
CA GLU A 189 -9.70 25.72 21.37
C GLU A 189 -10.96 26.26 20.66
N GLN A 190 -11.12 25.96 19.36
CA GLN A 190 -12.32 26.34 18.62
C GLN A 190 -13.57 25.63 19.14
N GLN A 191 -13.49 24.37 19.48
CA GLN A 191 -14.60 23.61 20.07
C GLN A 191 -15.00 24.22 21.41
N MET A 192 -14.06 24.47 22.30
CA MET A 192 -14.31 25.09 23.61
C MET A 192 -14.92 26.49 23.48
N LYS A 193 -14.49 27.29 22.51
CA LYS A 193 -15.11 28.61 22.24
C LYS A 193 -16.56 28.45 21.83
N ARG A 194 -16.87 27.56 20.90
CA ARG A 194 -18.24 27.28 20.44
C ARG A 194 -19.15 26.79 21.59
N GLU A 195 -18.65 25.93 22.46
CA GLU A 195 -19.40 25.44 23.62
C GLU A 195 -19.71 26.56 24.61
N ARG A 196 -18.71 27.44 24.88
CA ARG A 196 -18.91 28.62 25.74
C ARG A 196 -19.95 29.58 25.15
N GLU A 197 -19.92 29.83 23.84
CA GLU A 197 -20.91 30.67 23.16
C GLU A 197 -22.31 30.07 23.23
N LYS A 198 -22.46 28.77 22.95
CA LYS A 198 -23.76 28.08 23.12
C LYS A 198 -24.29 28.15 24.53
N SER A 199 -23.42 27.99 25.53
CA SER A 199 -23.77 28.10 26.93
C SER A 199 -24.26 29.51 27.30
N ARG A 200 -23.56 30.56 26.84
CA ARG A 200 -23.95 31.96 27.01
C ARG A 200 -25.32 32.25 26.38
N GLN A 201 -25.51 31.80 25.12
CA GLN A 201 -26.79 31.97 24.41
C GLN A 201 -27.95 31.29 25.14
N ARG A 202 -27.76 30.08 25.69
CA ARG A 202 -28.76 29.35 26.50
C ARG A 202 -29.09 30.10 27.79
N THR A 203 -28.10 30.66 28.46
CA THR A 203 -28.29 31.46 29.66
C THR A 203 -29.07 32.74 29.38
N GLN A 204 -28.71 33.45 28.30
CA GLN A 204 -29.42 34.68 27.87
C GLN A 204 -30.86 34.39 27.45
N ALA A 205 -31.10 33.27 26.71
CA ALA A 205 -32.47 32.88 26.36
C ALA A 205 -33.34 32.55 27.58
N LYS A 206 -32.76 31.89 28.60
CA LYS A 206 -33.47 31.65 29.89
C LYS A 206 -33.80 32.94 30.63
N HIS A 207 -32.89 33.91 30.63
CA HIS A 207 -33.17 35.23 31.26
C HIS A 207 -34.24 36.02 30.50
N ARG A 208 -34.24 36.01 29.15
CA ARG A 208 -35.28 36.67 28.34
C ARG A 208 -36.66 36.05 28.61
N ASN A 209 -36.78 34.73 28.64
CA ASN A 209 -38.05 34.06 28.88
C ASN A 209 -38.60 34.31 30.34
N LYS A 210 -37.71 34.56 31.30
CA LYS A 210 -38.12 34.90 32.68
C LYS A 210 -38.69 36.31 32.77
N ASN A 211 -38.10 37.29 32.06
CA ASN A 211 -38.55 38.67 32.03
C ASN A 211 -39.78 38.93 31.14
N THR A 212 -40.25 37.94 30.36
CA THR A 212 -41.50 38.02 29.58
C THR A 212 -42.70 37.39 30.29
N LEU A 213 -42.51 36.78 31.44
CA LEU A 213 -43.55 36.14 32.22
C LEU A 213 -43.91 36.93 33.52
N GLU A 214 -43.25 38.03 33.75
CA GLU A 214 -43.63 39.08 34.72
C GLU A 214 -44.33 40.27 34.00
#